data_98eb6fa8d6c0ca07793c79365013659f
#
_entry.id   98eb6fa8d6c0ca07793c79365013659f
#
_cell.length_a   1.000
_cell.length_b   1.000
_cell.length_c   1.000
_cell.angle_alpha   90.00
_cell.angle_beta   90.00
_cell.angle_gamma   90.00
#
_symmetry.space_group_name_H-M   'P 1'
#
loop_
_entity.id
_entity.type
_entity.pdbx_description
1 polymer ?
#
loop_
_entity_poly.entity_id
_entity_poly.type
_entity_poly.pdbx_seq_one_letter_code
_entity_poly.pdbx_strand_id
1 'polypeptide(L)'
;MAENGAKGKGGMTVEPITIVPIKIEYGARVSDEFLYASEDAQMDVLSAFADGFAKKVAKGLDLMAFHGINPRTGSASGVIGTNHFDSKVTQAVTIAASDKPDTNVEAAIALVQGAERDVTGMVLAPSFKSALAAQTTTDGAKLYPQLAWGANPGEVNGLRVESTSNLSAGSSLDRALVGDFINCFKWGYAKEMPIEVIQYGNPDNDADLGDLKGHNQVYLRGEAYIGWGILDPSAFAHIKANA
;
A
#
# COMPACT_ATOMS: atom_id res chain seq x y z
N MET A 1 -32.42 -34.67 3.87
CA MET A 1 -33.62 -34.23 4.61
C MET A 1 -34.59 -35.35 4.62
N ALA A 2 -35.15 -35.68 5.79
CA ALA A 2 -36.19 -36.68 5.83
C ALA A 2 -37.48 -36.17 5.14
N GLU A 3 -38.24 -37.09 4.54
CA GLU A 3 -39.53 -36.78 3.95
C GLU A 3 -40.43 -36.16 5.04
N ASN A 4 -41.02 -34.98 4.81
CA ASN A 4 -41.72 -34.14 5.79
C ASN A 4 -40.83 -33.47 6.89
N GLY A 5 -39.51 -33.47 6.76
CA GLY A 5 -38.64 -32.75 7.67
C GLY A 5 -38.78 -31.22 7.51
N ALA A 6 -38.79 -30.47 8.62
CA ALA A 6 -38.79 -29.01 8.58
C ALA A 6 -37.53 -28.49 7.89
N LYS A 7 -37.68 -27.52 7.01
CA LYS A 7 -36.52 -26.79 6.39
C LYS A 7 -35.79 -26.04 7.48
N GLY A 8 -34.46 -26.11 7.47
CA GLY A 8 -33.62 -25.30 8.34
C GLY A 8 -33.93 -23.80 8.16
N LYS A 9 -34.02 -23.09 9.26
CA LYS A 9 -34.14 -21.61 9.21
C LYS A 9 -32.75 -21.02 8.97
N GLY A 10 -32.56 -20.34 7.87
CA GLY A 10 -31.37 -19.53 7.60
C GLY A 10 -31.62 -18.07 7.93
N GLY A 11 -30.62 -17.39 8.44
CA GLY A 11 -30.59 -15.94 8.61
C GLY A 11 -29.36 -15.36 7.91
N MET A 12 -29.46 -14.14 7.41
CA MET A 12 -28.34 -13.39 6.89
C MET A 12 -28.23 -12.08 7.66
N THR A 13 -27.06 -11.81 8.23
CA THR A 13 -26.75 -10.51 8.83
C THR A 13 -25.87 -9.75 7.86
N VAL A 14 -26.25 -8.50 7.56
CA VAL A 14 -25.47 -7.59 6.72
C VAL A 14 -24.97 -6.46 7.60
N GLU A 15 -23.67 -6.36 7.74
CA GLU A 15 -23.01 -5.25 8.46
C GLU A 15 -22.39 -4.29 7.45
N PRO A 16 -22.79 -3.00 7.44
CA PRO A 16 -22.17 -2.01 6.56
C PRO A 16 -20.79 -1.63 7.07
N ILE A 17 -19.80 -1.60 6.17
CA ILE A 17 -18.46 -1.07 6.45
C ILE A 17 -18.38 0.33 5.87
N THR A 18 -18.15 1.33 6.73
CA THR A 18 -17.98 2.71 6.30
C THR A 18 -16.51 2.99 6.04
N ILE A 19 -16.20 3.45 4.83
CA ILE A 19 -14.86 3.91 4.45
C ILE A 19 -14.87 5.44 4.45
N VAL A 20 -14.05 6.03 5.32
CA VAL A 20 -13.88 7.48 5.40
C VAL A 20 -12.67 7.88 4.56
N PRO A 21 -12.85 8.71 3.52
CA PRO A 21 -11.72 9.19 2.71
C PRO A 21 -10.78 10.09 3.52
N ILE A 22 -9.50 9.96 3.25
CA ILE A 22 -8.44 10.79 3.83
C ILE A 22 -7.90 11.70 2.73
N LYS A 23 -7.67 12.97 3.08
CA LYS A 23 -7.04 13.94 2.19
C LYS A 23 -5.53 13.76 2.21
N ILE A 24 -4.94 13.60 1.02
CA ILE A 24 -3.50 13.65 0.79
C ILE A 24 -3.23 14.90 -0.05
N GLU A 25 -2.28 15.69 0.37
CA GLU A 25 -1.84 16.89 -0.33
C GLU A 25 -0.35 16.79 -0.64
N TYR A 26 0.02 17.20 -1.83
CA TYR A 26 1.40 17.35 -2.25
C TYR A 26 1.52 18.60 -3.10
N GLY A 27 2.54 19.41 -2.82
CA GLY A 27 2.79 20.61 -3.57
C GLY A 27 4.27 20.90 -3.73
N ALA A 28 4.58 21.76 -4.67
CA ALA A 28 5.93 22.23 -4.95
C ALA A 28 5.92 23.70 -5.39
N ARG A 29 6.89 24.47 -4.91
CA ARG A 29 7.16 25.82 -5.41
C ARG A 29 7.99 25.74 -6.68
N VAL A 30 7.61 26.52 -7.69
CA VAL A 30 8.36 26.70 -8.94
C VAL A 30 8.51 28.19 -9.23
N SER A 31 9.49 28.58 -10.05
CA SER A 31 9.65 29.97 -10.48
C SER A 31 8.41 30.47 -11.21
N ASP A 32 8.05 31.74 -11.04
CA ASP A 32 6.93 32.36 -11.75
C ASP A 32 7.19 32.54 -13.26
N GLU A 33 8.44 32.37 -13.72
CA GLU A 33 8.78 32.26 -15.14
C GLU A 33 8.00 31.14 -15.84
N PHE A 34 7.58 30.13 -15.07
CA PHE A 34 6.67 29.08 -15.54
C PHE A 34 5.41 29.64 -16.19
N LEU A 35 4.83 30.72 -15.67
CA LEU A 35 3.61 31.35 -16.21
C LEU A 35 3.82 31.99 -17.58
N TYR A 36 5.06 32.34 -17.91
CA TYR A 36 5.45 33.01 -19.16
C TYR A 36 6.17 32.08 -20.14
N ALA A 37 6.38 30.82 -19.75
CA ALA A 37 6.97 29.81 -20.59
C ALA A 37 6.05 29.43 -21.77
N SER A 38 6.60 28.82 -22.82
CA SER A 38 5.80 28.25 -23.89
C SER A 38 4.83 27.17 -23.36
N GLU A 39 3.72 26.96 -24.09
CA GLU A 39 2.74 25.93 -23.71
C GLU A 39 3.38 24.54 -23.53
N ASP A 40 4.30 24.16 -24.42
CA ASP A 40 5.03 22.90 -24.33
C ASP A 40 5.84 22.81 -23.00
N ALA A 41 6.58 23.87 -22.66
CA ALA A 41 7.36 23.89 -21.43
C ALA A 41 6.47 23.87 -20.16
N GLN A 42 5.32 24.54 -20.19
CA GLN A 42 4.34 24.47 -19.09
C GLN A 42 3.78 23.05 -18.96
N MET A 43 3.44 22.39 -20.06
CA MET A 43 2.94 21.02 -20.07
C MET A 43 3.99 20.03 -19.57
N ASP A 44 5.25 20.19 -19.90
CA ASP A 44 6.34 19.34 -19.38
C ASP A 44 6.46 19.44 -17.87
N VAL A 45 6.42 20.65 -17.31
CA VAL A 45 6.49 20.87 -15.86
C VAL A 45 5.27 20.28 -15.15
N LEU A 46 4.07 20.51 -15.68
CA LEU A 46 2.84 19.95 -15.11
C LEU A 46 2.81 18.41 -15.19
N SER A 47 3.29 17.84 -16.27
CA SER A 47 3.38 16.38 -16.44
C SER A 47 4.38 15.78 -15.45
N ALA A 48 5.56 16.38 -15.29
CA ALA A 48 6.55 15.93 -14.33
C ALA A 48 6.03 16.05 -12.88
N PHE A 49 5.28 17.11 -12.56
CA PHE A 49 4.63 17.27 -11.27
C PHE A 49 3.56 16.20 -11.04
N ALA A 50 2.71 15.94 -12.05
CA ALA A 50 1.66 14.92 -11.99
C ALA A 50 2.23 13.53 -11.73
N ASP A 51 3.30 13.15 -12.43
CA ASP A 51 4.01 11.89 -12.23
C ASP A 51 4.61 11.79 -10.83
N GLY A 52 5.21 12.86 -10.35
CA GLY A 52 5.74 12.95 -8.98
C GLY A 52 4.65 12.80 -7.94
N PHE A 53 3.54 13.48 -8.14
CA PHE A 53 2.35 13.40 -7.29
C PHE A 53 1.77 11.98 -7.24
N ALA A 54 1.55 11.35 -8.39
CA ALA A 54 1.03 9.98 -8.47
C ALA A 54 1.91 8.99 -7.69
N LYS A 55 3.24 9.08 -7.84
CA LYS A 55 4.20 8.26 -7.08
C LYS A 55 4.13 8.51 -5.58
N LYS A 56 3.97 9.77 -5.16
CA LYS A 56 3.84 10.13 -3.73
C LYS A 56 2.53 9.64 -3.14
N VAL A 57 1.42 9.74 -3.90
CA VAL A 57 0.11 9.24 -3.49
C VAL A 57 0.14 7.71 -3.34
N ALA A 58 0.70 6.99 -4.32
CA ALA A 58 0.83 5.54 -4.25
C ALA A 58 1.65 5.08 -3.03
N LYS A 59 2.83 5.68 -2.83
CA LYS A 59 3.64 5.43 -1.64
C LYS A 59 2.91 5.79 -0.34
N GLY A 60 2.18 6.90 -0.35
CA GLY A 60 1.39 7.36 0.79
C GLY A 60 0.30 6.38 1.15
N LEU A 61 -0.44 5.88 0.16
CA LEU A 61 -1.49 4.87 0.36
C LEU A 61 -0.92 3.59 0.98
N ASP A 62 0.22 3.11 0.46
CA ASP A 62 0.89 1.93 1.03
C ASP A 62 1.22 2.13 2.52
N LEU A 63 1.89 3.23 2.87
CA LEU A 63 2.29 3.51 4.26
C LEU A 63 1.09 3.66 5.20
N MET A 64 0.03 4.29 4.72
CA MET A 64 -1.20 4.46 5.49
C MET A 64 -1.96 3.14 5.64
N ALA A 65 -2.08 2.37 4.56
CA ALA A 65 -2.84 1.11 4.57
C ALA A 65 -2.10 0.01 5.35
N PHE A 66 -0.78 -0.12 5.21
CA PHE A 66 -0.03 -1.14 5.94
C PHE A 66 0.16 -0.79 7.41
N HIS A 67 0.60 0.42 7.72
CA HIS A 67 1.12 0.78 9.03
C HIS A 67 0.35 1.88 9.75
N GLY A 68 -0.62 2.55 9.13
CA GLY A 68 -1.31 3.70 9.72
C GLY A 68 -0.40 4.93 9.92
N ILE A 69 0.68 5.02 9.15
CA ILE A 69 1.70 6.06 9.24
C ILE A 69 1.34 7.24 8.33
N ASN A 70 1.48 8.47 8.84
CA ASN A 70 1.42 9.66 8.03
C ASN A 70 2.67 9.73 7.12
N PRO A 71 2.51 9.73 5.78
CA PRO A 71 3.65 9.71 4.85
C PRO A 71 4.61 10.89 4.95
N ARG A 72 4.14 12.05 5.47
CA ARG A 72 4.95 13.26 5.65
C ARG A 72 5.81 13.22 6.90
N THR A 73 5.25 12.76 8.01
CA THR A 73 5.91 12.80 9.33
C THR A 73 6.60 11.50 9.71
N GLY A 74 6.26 10.39 9.05
CA GLY A 74 6.74 9.06 9.42
C GLY A 74 6.17 8.52 10.73
N SER A 75 5.20 9.22 11.32
CA SER A 75 4.59 8.87 12.62
C SER A 75 3.18 8.35 12.44
N ALA A 76 2.67 7.61 13.44
CA ALA A 76 1.29 7.15 13.46
C ALA A 76 0.30 8.30 13.29
N SER A 77 -0.74 8.09 12.50
CA SER A 77 -1.75 9.09 12.18
C SER A 77 -3.05 8.82 12.93
N GLY A 78 -3.46 9.77 13.78
CA GLY A 78 -4.75 9.70 14.47
C GLY A 78 -5.96 9.76 13.52
N VAL A 79 -5.78 10.31 12.32
CA VAL A 79 -6.85 10.36 11.29
C VAL A 79 -7.12 8.96 10.72
N ILE A 80 -6.07 8.14 10.54
CA ILE A 80 -6.18 6.77 10.05
C ILE A 80 -6.73 5.85 11.16
N GLY A 81 -6.35 6.14 12.41
CA GLY A 81 -6.72 5.33 13.57
C GLY A 81 -6.25 3.89 13.40
N THR A 82 -7.18 2.94 13.55
CA THR A 82 -6.92 1.49 13.43
C THR A 82 -7.21 0.92 12.03
N ASN A 83 -7.50 1.78 11.03
CA ASN A 83 -7.82 1.31 9.68
C ASN A 83 -6.56 0.99 8.86
N HIS A 84 -5.73 0.08 9.35
CA HIS A 84 -4.51 -0.39 8.66
C HIS A 84 -4.23 -1.86 9.00
N PHE A 85 -3.44 -2.53 8.17
CA PHE A 85 -3.17 -3.96 8.28
C PHE A 85 -2.52 -4.34 9.61
N ASP A 86 -1.50 -3.61 10.07
CA ASP A 86 -0.82 -3.90 11.34
C ASP A 86 -1.76 -3.92 12.56
N SER A 87 -2.84 -3.13 12.52
CA SER A 87 -3.82 -3.08 13.61
C SER A 87 -4.93 -4.10 13.46
N LYS A 88 -5.42 -4.32 12.24
CA LYS A 88 -6.60 -5.17 12.01
C LYS A 88 -6.26 -6.64 11.84
N VAL A 89 -5.13 -6.96 11.22
CA VAL A 89 -4.73 -8.35 10.94
C VAL A 89 -3.94 -8.91 12.09
N THR A 90 -4.51 -9.88 12.78
CA THR A 90 -3.89 -10.53 13.95
C THR A 90 -3.14 -11.82 13.61
N GLN A 91 -3.45 -12.42 12.44
CA GLN A 91 -2.78 -13.63 11.99
C GLN A 91 -1.34 -13.30 11.55
N ALA A 92 -0.37 -13.96 12.15
CA ALA A 92 1.03 -13.74 11.83
C ALA A 92 1.87 -15.00 11.95
N VAL A 93 2.81 -15.16 11.04
CA VAL A 93 3.90 -16.15 11.09
C VAL A 93 5.17 -15.39 11.45
N THR A 94 5.84 -15.80 12.52
CA THR A 94 7.14 -15.24 12.91
C THR A 94 8.25 -16.11 12.32
N ILE A 95 9.17 -15.50 11.58
CA ILE A 95 10.30 -16.18 10.93
C ILE A 95 11.28 -16.62 12.02
N ALA A 96 11.49 -17.92 12.18
CA ALA A 96 12.58 -18.43 13.00
C ALA A 96 13.91 -18.46 12.22
N ALA A 97 15.04 -18.43 12.93
CA ALA A 97 16.38 -18.36 12.29
C ALA A 97 16.69 -19.55 11.37
N SER A 98 16.04 -20.70 11.60
CA SER A 98 16.22 -21.92 10.80
C SER A 98 15.23 -22.05 9.66
N ASP A 99 14.23 -21.16 9.58
CA ASP A 99 13.13 -21.32 8.63
C ASP A 99 13.56 -20.98 7.21
N LYS A 100 13.02 -21.73 6.27
CA LYS A 100 13.11 -21.37 4.87
C LYS A 100 11.98 -20.37 4.55
N PRO A 101 12.25 -19.36 3.72
CA PRO A 101 11.25 -18.36 3.35
C PRO A 101 9.97 -18.94 2.74
N ASP A 102 10.08 -19.99 1.94
CA ASP A 102 8.93 -20.69 1.33
C ASP A 102 8.04 -21.35 2.37
N THR A 103 8.62 -21.99 3.39
CA THR A 103 7.87 -22.59 4.49
C THR A 103 7.03 -21.54 5.25
N ASN A 104 7.56 -20.33 5.42
CA ASN A 104 6.81 -19.25 6.05
C ASN A 104 5.67 -18.75 5.16
N VAL A 105 5.84 -18.75 3.84
CA VAL A 105 4.75 -18.41 2.90
C VAL A 105 3.64 -19.46 2.99
N GLU A 106 4.00 -20.76 2.94
CA GLU A 106 3.03 -21.85 3.08
C GLU A 106 2.28 -21.80 4.42
N ALA A 107 2.99 -21.48 5.52
CA ALA A 107 2.35 -21.34 6.82
C ALA A 107 1.38 -20.15 6.86
N ALA A 108 1.70 -19.03 6.22
CA ALA A 108 0.81 -17.87 6.13
C ALA A 108 -0.42 -18.17 5.26
N ILE A 109 -0.24 -18.89 4.14
CA ILE A 109 -1.34 -19.36 3.30
C ILE A 109 -2.26 -20.28 4.10
N ALA A 110 -1.69 -21.21 4.88
CA ALA A 110 -2.46 -22.13 5.71
C ALA A 110 -3.30 -21.42 6.77
N LEU A 111 -2.81 -20.30 7.35
CA LEU A 111 -3.60 -19.49 8.28
C LEU A 111 -4.83 -18.87 7.60
N VAL A 112 -4.68 -18.33 6.40
CA VAL A 112 -5.78 -17.74 5.63
C VAL A 112 -6.79 -18.80 5.22
N GLN A 113 -6.32 -19.96 4.72
CA GLN A 113 -7.17 -21.09 4.34
C GLN A 113 -7.87 -21.73 5.55
N GLY A 114 -7.20 -21.75 6.71
CA GLY A 114 -7.80 -22.19 7.98
C GLY A 114 -8.97 -21.30 8.44
N ALA A 115 -9.02 -20.06 7.99
CA ALA A 115 -10.14 -19.14 8.17
C ALA A 115 -11.21 -19.27 7.04
N GLU A 116 -11.12 -20.30 6.20
CA GLU A 116 -12.02 -20.53 5.05
C GLU A 116 -12.00 -19.38 4.04
N ARG A 117 -10.82 -18.78 3.81
CA ARG A 117 -10.59 -17.70 2.84
C ARG A 117 -9.60 -18.12 1.76
N ASP A 118 -9.80 -17.59 0.56
CA ASP A 118 -8.88 -17.79 -0.55
C ASP A 118 -7.70 -16.81 -0.47
N VAL A 119 -6.57 -17.19 -1.08
CA VAL A 119 -5.42 -16.32 -1.25
C VAL A 119 -5.36 -15.90 -2.70
N THR A 120 -5.43 -14.58 -2.94
CA THR A 120 -5.40 -14.01 -4.30
C THR A 120 -4.10 -13.30 -4.62
N GLY A 121 -3.25 -13.06 -3.62
CA GLY A 121 -1.97 -12.40 -3.82
C GLY A 121 -1.12 -12.30 -2.57
N MET A 122 0.12 -11.87 -2.78
CA MET A 122 1.04 -11.54 -1.70
C MET A 122 1.86 -10.29 -2.02
N VAL A 123 2.20 -9.55 -0.97
CA VAL A 123 3.12 -8.41 -1.04
C VAL A 123 4.38 -8.78 -0.28
N LEU A 124 5.53 -8.56 -0.89
CA LEU A 124 6.84 -8.92 -0.34
C LEU A 124 7.70 -7.70 -0.07
N ALA A 125 8.38 -7.67 1.06
CA ALA A 125 9.52 -6.78 1.26
C ALA A 125 10.68 -7.22 0.34
N PRO A 126 11.49 -6.30 -0.20
CA PRO A 126 12.60 -6.62 -1.10
C PRO A 126 13.60 -7.61 -0.50
N SER A 127 13.87 -7.54 0.81
CA SER A 127 14.73 -8.46 1.54
C SER A 127 14.20 -9.90 1.54
N PHE A 128 12.89 -10.05 1.76
CA PHE A 128 12.24 -11.36 1.76
C PHE A 128 12.14 -11.94 0.34
N LYS A 129 11.85 -11.11 -0.66
CA LYS A 129 11.90 -11.50 -2.07
C LYS A 129 13.28 -12.02 -2.44
N SER A 130 14.35 -11.33 -2.02
CA SER A 130 15.73 -11.77 -2.25
C SER A 130 16.03 -13.11 -1.57
N ALA A 131 15.53 -13.33 -0.37
CA ALA A 131 15.69 -14.59 0.35
C ALA A 131 14.96 -15.75 -0.36
N LEU A 132 13.76 -15.53 -0.89
CA LEU A 132 13.06 -16.51 -1.75
C LEU A 132 13.85 -16.82 -3.02
N ALA A 133 14.36 -15.79 -3.71
CA ALA A 133 15.15 -15.93 -4.93
C ALA A 133 16.50 -16.65 -4.69
N ALA A 134 17.02 -16.62 -3.47
CA ALA A 134 18.26 -17.28 -3.11
C ALA A 134 18.08 -18.79 -2.89
N GLN A 135 16.86 -19.29 -2.70
CA GLN A 135 16.62 -20.71 -2.43
C GLN A 135 17.00 -21.61 -3.60
N THR A 136 17.60 -22.73 -3.25
CA THR A 136 18.04 -23.75 -4.20
C THR A 136 17.62 -25.15 -3.75
N THR A 137 17.45 -26.01 -4.73
CA THR A 137 17.30 -27.47 -4.49
C THR A 137 18.62 -28.04 -3.97
N THR A 138 18.61 -29.30 -3.54
CA THR A 138 19.82 -30.07 -3.16
C THR A 138 20.86 -30.11 -4.27
N ASP A 139 20.46 -30.07 -5.52
CA ASP A 139 21.31 -30.12 -6.71
C ASP A 139 21.80 -28.72 -7.16
N GLY A 140 21.46 -27.67 -6.38
CA GLY A 140 21.90 -26.30 -6.65
C GLY A 140 21.07 -25.53 -7.66
N ALA A 141 19.98 -26.10 -8.20
CA ALA A 141 19.05 -25.39 -9.08
C ALA A 141 18.19 -24.40 -8.28
N LYS A 142 17.88 -23.25 -8.88
CA LYS A 142 16.99 -22.25 -8.24
C LYS A 142 15.57 -22.81 -8.10
N LEU A 143 14.98 -22.69 -6.90
CA LEU A 143 13.57 -23.03 -6.66
C LEU A 143 12.63 -22.04 -7.33
N TYR A 144 12.97 -20.76 -7.29
CA TYR A 144 12.17 -19.66 -7.85
C TYR A 144 12.99 -18.90 -8.91
N PRO A 145 13.26 -19.49 -10.08
CA PRO A 145 14.08 -18.86 -11.12
C PRO A 145 13.49 -17.57 -11.65
N GLN A 146 12.15 -17.42 -11.59
CA GLN A 146 11.42 -16.23 -11.99
C GLN A 146 11.70 -15.00 -11.11
N LEU A 147 12.22 -15.17 -9.89
CA LEU A 147 12.64 -14.11 -8.98
C LEU A 147 14.13 -13.79 -9.07
N ALA A 148 14.87 -14.56 -9.87
CA ALA A 148 16.33 -14.40 -9.98
C ALA A 148 16.70 -13.03 -10.53
N TRP A 149 17.89 -12.53 -10.12
CA TRP A 149 18.45 -11.25 -10.58
C TRP A 149 17.59 -10.03 -10.27
N GLY A 150 16.70 -10.12 -9.26
CA GLY A 150 15.83 -9.04 -8.85
C GLY A 150 14.60 -8.86 -9.74
N ALA A 151 14.30 -9.81 -10.62
CA ALA A 151 13.10 -9.77 -11.46
C ALA A 151 11.82 -9.60 -10.64
N ASN A 152 10.85 -8.92 -11.24
CA ASN A 152 9.53 -8.73 -10.66
C ASN A 152 8.48 -9.23 -11.65
N PRO A 153 8.22 -10.55 -11.69
CA PRO A 153 7.38 -11.18 -12.72
C PRO A 153 5.89 -10.86 -12.57
N GLY A 154 5.47 -10.28 -11.43
CA GLY A 154 4.06 -10.04 -11.09
C GLY A 154 3.33 -11.29 -10.62
N GLU A 155 3.89 -12.48 -10.82
CA GLU A 155 3.30 -13.76 -10.42
C GLU A 155 4.40 -14.78 -10.08
N VAL A 156 4.18 -15.57 -9.02
CA VAL A 156 5.05 -16.66 -8.60
C VAL A 156 4.17 -17.86 -8.26
N ASN A 157 4.41 -18.98 -8.92
CA ASN A 157 3.64 -20.23 -8.74
C ASN A 157 2.12 -20.06 -8.88
N GLY A 158 1.66 -19.16 -9.78
CA GLY A 158 0.24 -18.89 -9.98
C GLY A 158 -0.38 -17.88 -9.00
N LEU A 159 0.39 -17.37 -8.05
CA LEU A 159 -0.05 -16.34 -7.11
C LEU A 159 0.50 -14.97 -7.52
N ARG A 160 -0.36 -13.95 -7.55
CA ARG A 160 0.08 -12.56 -7.81
C ARG A 160 1.03 -12.09 -6.71
N VAL A 161 2.14 -11.50 -7.13
CA VAL A 161 3.20 -11.06 -6.23
C VAL A 161 3.66 -9.67 -6.60
N GLU A 162 3.62 -8.78 -5.63
CA GLU A 162 4.21 -7.45 -5.74
C GLU A 162 5.29 -7.25 -4.68
N SER A 163 6.29 -6.43 -5.01
CA SER A 163 7.38 -6.14 -4.08
C SER A 163 7.46 -4.65 -3.80
N THR A 164 7.33 -4.29 -2.52
CA THR A 164 7.44 -2.90 -2.08
C THR A 164 8.26 -2.78 -0.80
N SER A 165 9.14 -1.77 -0.75
CA SER A 165 9.87 -1.42 0.47
C SER A 165 8.97 -0.80 1.54
N ASN A 166 7.77 -0.34 1.15
CA ASN A 166 6.83 0.29 2.07
C ASN A 166 6.29 -0.68 3.11
N LEU A 167 6.25 -1.99 2.81
CA LEU A 167 5.82 -3.04 3.74
C LEU A 167 6.73 -3.19 4.97
N SER A 168 8.01 -2.90 4.82
CA SER A 168 8.98 -2.94 5.91
C SER A 168 9.44 -1.54 6.34
N ALA A 169 8.59 -0.53 6.15
CA ALA A 169 8.92 0.85 6.47
C ALA A 169 8.94 1.12 7.98
N GLY A 170 9.76 2.07 8.40
CA GLY A 170 9.88 2.45 9.80
C GLY A 170 10.48 1.32 10.65
N SER A 171 9.83 1.03 11.77
CA SER A 171 10.19 -0.05 12.69
C SER A 171 9.42 -1.35 12.44
N SER A 172 8.73 -1.48 11.30
CA SER A 172 7.94 -2.68 10.99
C SER A 172 8.82 -3.91 10.80
N LEU A 173 8.40 -5.00 11.42
CA LEU A 173 9.01 -6.32 11.25
C LEU A 173 8.42 -7.09 10.07
N ASP A 174 7.45 -6.52 9.36
CA ASP A 174 6.79 -7.19 8.25
C ASP A 174 7.75 -7.49 7.09
N ARG A 175 7.68 -8.72 6.62
CA ARG A 175 8.47 -9.23 5.50
C ARG A 175 7.60 -9.64 4.33
N ALA A 176 6.40 -10.10 4.62
CA ALA A 176 5.36 -10.35 3.63
C ALA A 176 3.97 -10.18 4.23
N LEU A 177 3.00 -9.91 3.37
CA LEU A 177 1.58 -9.94 3.65
C LEU A 177 0.91 -10.80 2.60
N VAL A 178 0.19 -11.83 3.04
CA VAL A 178 -0.49 -12.81 2.18
C VAL A 178 -1.99 -12.72 2.42
N GLY A 179 -2.81 -12.82 1.38
CA GLY A 179 -4.26 -12.83 1.59
C GLY A 179 -5.12 -12.56 0.36
N ASP A 180 -6.41 -12.32 0.61
CA ASP A 180 -7.40 -12.01 -0.42
C ASP A 180 -7.53 -10.51 -0.67
N PHE A 181 -6.60 -9.97 -1.43
CA PHE A 181 -6.61 -8.56 -1.82
C PHE A 181 -7.74 -8.19 -2.78
N ILE A 182 -8.22 -9.16 -3.58
CA ILE A 182 -9.26 -8.88 -4.58
C ILE A 182 -10.62 -8.67 -3.93
N ASN A 183 -10.99 -9.49 -2.96
CA ASN A 183 -12.32 -9.45 -2.36
C ASN A 183 -12.35 -8.68 -1.04
N CYS A 184 -11.31 -8.81 -0.22
CA CYS A 184 -11.29 -8.35 1.17
C CYS A 184 -10.53 -7.06 1.42
N PHE A 185 -9.86 -6.48 0.40
CA PHE A 185 -9.28 -5.14 0.45
C PHE A 185 -9.86 -4.28 -0.67
N LYS A 186 -10.42 -3.13 -0.31
CA LYS A 186 -10.98 -2.19 -1.28
C LYS A 186 -10.40 -0.81 -1.03
N TRP A 187 -10.12 -0.10 -2.10
CA TRP A 187 -9.69 1.29 -2.05
C TRP A 187 -10.26 2.07 -3.25
N GLY A 188 -10.31 3.37 -3.14
CA GLY A 188 -10.77 4.21 -4.23
C GLY A 188 -10.64 5.69 -3.93
N TYR A 189 -10.73 6.48 -4.99
CA TYR A 189 -10.78 7.93 -4.90
C TYR A 189 -12.22 8.39 -4.63
N ALA A 190 -12.38 9.29 -3.67
CA ALA A 190 -13.66 9.93 -3.38
C ALA A 190 -13.87 11.19 -4.23
N LYS A 191 -12.80 11.79 -4.76
CA LYS A 191 -12.83 12.99 -5.60
C LYS A 191 -11.69 12.96 -6.60
N GLU A 192 -11.94 13.42 -7.83
CA GLU A 192 -10.90 13.72 -8.83
C GLU A 192 -9.99 14.85 -8.35
N MET A 193 -8.74 14.79 -8.76
CA MET A 193 -7.67 15.64 -8.26
C MET A 193 -7.19 16.58 -9.35
N PRO A 194 -7.69 17.83 -9.39
CA PRO A 194 -7.09 18.83 -10.25
C PRO A 194 -5.72 19.24 -9.69
N ILE A 195 -4.77 19.47 -10.57
CA ILE A 195 -3.56 20.23 -10.23
C ILE A 195 -3.94 21.70 -10.27
N GLU A 196 -3.71 22.39 -9.16
CA GLU A 196 -3.97 23.82 -9.02
C GLU A 196 -2.68 24.60 -9.05
N VAL A 197 -2.68 25.71 -9.78
CA VAL A 197 -1.57 26.68 -9.81
C VAL A 197 -1.94 27.88 -8.93
N ILE A 198 -1.30 27.99 -7.80
CA ILE A 198 -1.53 29.07 -6.82
C ILE A 198 -0.44 30.13 -7.01
N GLN A 199 -0.85 31.39 -7.20
CA GLN A 199 0.06 32.49 -7.52
C GLN A 199 0.32 33.42 -6.35
N TYR A 200 -0.43 33.32 -5.26
CA TYR A 200 -0.40 34.26 -4.14
C TYR A 200 -0.43 33.56 -2.80
N GLY A 201 0.07 34.23 -1.78
CA GLY A 201 0.05 33.77 -0.39
C GLY A 201 1.18 32.81 -0.05
N ASN A 202 1.04 32.12 1.09
CA ASN A 202 1.98 31.12 1.60
C ASN A 202 1.23 29.76 1.76
N PRO A 203 0.99 29.05 0.66
CA PRO A 203 0.11 27.85 0.68
C PRO A 203 0.70 26.66 1.42
N ASP A 204 2.03 26.55 1.52
CA ASP A 204 2.74 25.48 2.23
C ASP A 204 3.11 25.85 3.68
N ASN A 205 2.78 27.10 4.08
CA ASN A 205 3.11 27.67 5.38
C ASN A 205 4.62 27.60 5.70
N ASP A 206 5.45 27.74 4.68
CA ASP A 206 6.90 27.79 4.84
C ASP A 206 7.30 29.14 5.45
N ALA A 207 7.95 29.10 6.62
CA ALA A 207 8.31 30.30 7.36
C ALA A 207 9.51 31.03 6.76
N ASP A 208 10.39 30.32 6.07
CA ASP A 208 11.62 30.88 5.51
C ASP A 208 11.38 31.49 4.12
N LEU A 209 10.55 30.82 3.31
CA LEU A 209 10.21 31.26 1.96
C LEU A 209 9.01 32.22 1.94
N GLY A 210 8.14 32.20 2.92
CA GLY A 210 7.02 33.15 3.07
C GLY A 210 6.09 33.24 1.86
N ASP A 211 5.73 34.49 1.47
CA ASP A 211 4.81 34.76 0.38
C ASP A 211 5.41 34.45 -1.00
N LEU A 212 4.63 33.83 -1.88
CA LEU A 212 5.05 33.43 -3.22
C LEU A 212 5.50 34.64 -4.08
N LYS A 213 4.77 35.75 -4.05
CA LYS A 213 5.08 36.93 -4.87
C LYS A 213 6.34 37.63 -4.41
N GLY A 214 6.62 37.63 -3.11
CA GLY A 214 7.86 38.18 -2.56
C GLY A 214 9.12 37.45 -3.07
N HIS A 215 8.98 36.25 -3.61
CA HIS A 215 10.08 35.39 -4.06
C HIS A 215 9.98 35.00 -5.55
N ASN A 216 9.10 35.63 -6.33
CA ASN A 216 8.87 35.30 -7.75
C ASN A 216 8.56 33.82 -7.96
N GLN A 217 7.62 33.29 -7.19
CA GLN A 217 7.24 31.88 -7.20
C GLN A 217 5.75 31.69 -7.42
N VAL A 218 5.40 30.52 -7.93
CA VAL A 218 4.05 29.95 -7.93
C VAL A 218 4.09 28.58 -7.26
N TYR A 219 2.96 28.12 -6.75
CA TYR A 219 2.85 26.84 -6.07
C TYR A 219 1.94 25.91 -6.88
N LEU A 220 2.46 24.76 -7.25
CA LEU A 220 1.69 23.67 -7.84
C LEU A 220 1.17 22.80 -6.72
N ARG A 221 -0.15 22.58 -6.65
CA ARG A 221 -0.79 21.77 -5.63
C ARG A 221 -1.63 20.66 -6.25
N GLY A 222 -1.40 19.42 -5.81
CA GLY A 222 -2.26 18.29 -6.07
C GLY A 222 -2.92 17.80 -4.79
N GLU A 223 -4.21 17.52 -4.81
CA GLU A 223 -4.95 16.98 -3.68
C GLU A 223 -5.62 15.66 -4.06
N ALA A 224 -5.54 14.66 -3.19
CA ALA A 224 -6.22 13.37 -3.33
C ALA A 224 -7.12 13.10 -2.15
N TYR A 225 -8.32 12.63 -2.41
CA TYR A 225 -9.22 12.10 -1.40
C TYR A 225 -9.33 10.58 -1.63
N ILE A 226 -8.61 9.80 -0.82
CA ILE A 226 -8.51 8.34 -0.96
C ILE A 226 -9.10 7.68 0.27
N GLY A 227 -9.95 6.69 0.04
CA GLY A 227 -10.46 5.82 1.09
C GLY A 227 -10.06 4.37 0.83
N TRP A 228 -9.84 3.61 1.90
CA TRP A 228 -9.63 2.17 1.83
C TRP A 228 -10.28 1.46 3.00
N GLY A 229 -10.52 0.17 2.83
CA GLY A 229 -11.07 -0.67 3.88
C GLY A 229 -10.58 -2.11 3.76
N ILE A 230 -10.25 -2.68 4.91
CA ILE A 230 -10.00 -4.11 5.09
C ILE A 230 -11.33 -4.70 5.53
N LEU A 231 -12.03 -5.39 4.60
CA LEU A 231 -13.40 -5.88 4.80
C LEU A 231 -13.42 -7.09 5.73
N ASP A 232 -12.44 -7.98 5.58
CA ASP A 232 -12.28 -9.16 6.42
C ASP A 232 -10.81 -9.32 6.82
N PRO A 233 -10.43 -8.98 8.05
CA PRO A 233 -9.05 -9.15 8.52
C PRO A 233 -8.57 -10.60 8.56
N SER A 234 -9.48 -11.58 8.71
CA SER A 234 -9.14 -12.99 8.74
C SER A 234 -8.68 -13.55 7.38
N ALA A 235 -8.93 -12.79 6.31
CA ALA A 235 -8.48 -13.10 4.97
C ALA A 235 -7.00 -12.75 4.71
N PHE A 236 -6.27 -12.31 5.73
CA PHE A 236 -4.88 -11.87 5.61
C PHE A 236 -4.01 -12.45 6.73
N ALA A 237 -2.74 -12.68 6.41
CA ALA A 237 -1.73 -13.09 7.36
C ALA A 237 -0.40 -12.38 7.12
N HIS A 238 0.23 -11.89 8.18
CA HIS A 238 1.56 -11.31 8.15
C HIS A 238 2.65 -12.39 8.21
N ILE A 239 3.78 -12.13 7.58
CA ILE A 239 5.04 -12.83 7.84
C ILE A 239 6.00 -11.79 8.44
N LYS A 240 6.39 -11.99 9.69
CA LYS A 240 7.18 -11.02 10.47
C LYS A 240 8.57 -11.57 10.78
N ALA A 241 9.58 -10.70 10.72
CA ALA A 241 10.89 -11.05 11.27
C ALA A 241 10.78 -11.26 12.78
N ASN A 242 11.70 -12.06 13.33
CA ASN A 242 11.89 -12.14 14.76
C ASN A 242 12.47 -10.79 15.25
N ALA A 243 11.98 -10.29 16.40
CA ALA A 243 12.41 -9.04 17.02
C ALA A 243 13.81 -9.16 17.63
#